data_e9b7460a4d1e01c962446107efe00188
#
_entry.id   e9b7460a4d1e01c962446107efe00188
#
_cell.length_a   1.000
_cell.length_b   1.000
_cell.length_c   1.000
_cell.angle_alpha   90.00
_cell.angle_beta   90.00
_cell.angle_gamma   90.00
#
_symmetry.space_group_name_H-M   'P 1'
#
loop_
_entity.id
_entity.type
_entity.pdbx_description
1 polymer ?
#
loop_
_entity_poly.entity_id
_entity_poly.type
_entity_poly.pdbx_seq_one_letter_code
_entity_poly.pdbx_strand_id
1 'polypeptide(L)'
;MGRSGEGLRRASGITPCPGFGAPKTGRETRLATQDKMQALKPSLLACLALAAAAGPMRADDFAFGRRLFLDKAQCSYCHGWAGDGAGEPQSNGAAANLRITPLKRDQLIEVISCGVPGKAMPHFDEQAYTDKRCYGVTEAELGRDTPALPPGSTLNKREIEAVADYLLAKVIGRGVEITRAECEEAYGGGARMCNHYPAKP
;
A
#
# COMPACT_ATOMS: atom_id res chain seq x y z
N MET A 1 42.91 -35.67 3.44
CA MET A 1 42.25 -36.98 3.13
C MET A 1 40.81 -36.82 3.57
N GLY A 2 39.73 -36.90 2.87
CA GLY A 2 39.37 -37.28 1.54
C GLY A 2 37.93 -36.88 1.40
N ARG A 3 37.59 -36.34 0.25
CA ARG A 3 36.59 -36.75 -0.74
C ARG A 3 35.15 -36.85 -0.26
N SER A 4 34.32 -36.08 -0.89
CA SER A 4 33.46 -36.34 -2.11
C SER A 4 32.07 -36.77 -1.66
N GLY A 5 30.97 -36.36 -2.17
CA GLY A 5 30.53 -35.90 -3.47
C GLY A 5 29.02 -35.73 -3.46
N GLU A 6 28.57 -34.97 -4.40
CA GLU A 6 27.48 -35.20 -5.35
C GLU A 6 26.05 -35.45 -4.87
N GLY A 7 25.17 -34.62 -5.40
CA GLY A 7 23.72 -34.88 -5.42
C GLY A 7 22.90 -33.74 -6.02
N LEU A 8 23.22 -33.29 -7.24
CA LEU A 8 22.28 -32.55 -8.09
C LEU A 8 21.07 -33.45 -8.39
N ARG A 9 19.87 -33.02 -8.07
CA ARG A 9 18.67 -33.46 -8.80
C ARG A 9 17.85 -32.24 -9.23
N ARG A 10 17.93 -32.02 -10.54
CA ARG A 10 16.97 -31.25 -11.32
C ARG A 10 15.59 -31.93 -11.24
N ALA A 11 14.55 -31.16 -11.15
CA ALA A 11 13.25 -31.53 -11.70
C ALA A 11 12.63 -30.27 -12.33
N SER A 12 12.80 -30.23 -13.62
CA SER A 12 12.09 -29.37 -14.55
C SER A 12 10.65 -29.85 -14.68
N GLY A 13 9.71 -28.95 -14.73
CA GLY A 13 8.32 -29.23 -15.01
C GLY A 13 7.61 -27.97 -15.50
N ILE A 14 8.03 -27.45 -16.65
CA ILE A 14 7.27 -26.43 -17.37
C ILE A 14 6.46 -27.16 -18.44
N THR A 15 5.15 -27.21 -18.28
CA THR A 15 4.21 -27.68 -19.30
C THR A 15 3.96 -26.57 -20.31
N PRO A 16 4.18 -26.80 -21.61
CA PRO A 16 3.88 -25.82 -22.65
C PRO A 16 2.41 -25.84 -23.04
N CYS A 17 1.83 -24.64 -23.24
CA CYS A 17 0.52 -24.45 -23.83
C CYS A 17 0.48 -24.95 -25.27
N PRO A 18 -0.65 -25.54 -25.77
CA PRO A 18 -0.78 -26.04 -27.12
C PRO A 18 -0.84 -24.94 -28.16
N GLY A 19 -0.08 -25.17 -29.24
CA GLY A 19 0.15 -24.26 -30.34
C GLY A 19 -1.08 -23.96 -31.18
N PHE A 20 -1.12 -22.73 -31.68
CA PHE A 20 -1.99 -22.28 -32.76
C PHE A 20 -1.52 -22.87 -34.08
N GLY A 21 -2.36 -23.74 -34.67
CA GLY A 21 -2.16 -24.25 -36.02
C GLY A 21 -2.59 -23.21 -37.05
N ALA A 22 -1.73 -22.97 -38.04
CA ALA A 22 -1.99 -22.09 -39.16
C ALA A 22 -3.05 -22.68 -40.13
N PRO A 23 -3.88 -21.86 -40.77
CA PRO A 23 -4.86 -22.33 -41.73
C PRO A 23 -4.20 -22.59 -43.10
N LYS A 24 -4.51 -23.75 -43.68
CA LYS A 24 -4.18 -24.10 -45.08
C LYS A 24 -5.15 -23.41 -46.04
N THR A 25 -4.59 -22.79 -47.05
CA THR A 25 -5.26 -22.21 -48.21
C THR A 25 -5.95 -23.30 -49.07
N GLY A 26 -7.18 -23.06 -49.48
CA GLY A 26 -7.94 -23.88 -50.44
C GLY A 26 -9.21 -23.19 -50.88
N ARG A 27 -9.15 -22.54 -51.93
CA ARG A 27 -9.90 -22.18 -53.15
C ARG A 27 -11.41 -22.46 -53.22
N GLU A 28 -12.13 -21.41 -53.65
CA GLU A 28 -13.35 -21.30 -54.48
C GLU A 28 -14.63 -22.06 -54.07
N THR A 29 -15.73 -21.36 -53.89
CA THR A 29 -16.73 -20.99 -54.90
C THR A 29 -17.94 -20.26 -54.32
N ARG A 30 -18.32 -19.11 -54.97
CA ARG A 30 -19.63 -18.58 -55.31
C ARG A 30 -20.81 -18.55 -54.31
N LEU A 31 -21.32 -17.32 -54.19
CA LEU A 31 -22.70 -16.88 -54.06
C LEU A 31 -23.69 -17.72 -53.26
N ALA A 32 -24.08 -17.20 -52.12
CA ALA A 32 -25.47 -17.17 -51.65
C ALA A 32 -25.62 -16.01 -50.67
N THR A 33 -26.32 -15.02 -51.12
CA THR A 33 -27.22 -14.06 -50.47
C THR A 33 -27.39 -14.13 -48.95
N GLN A 34 -27.23 -12.93 -48.33
CA GLN A 34 -28.07 -12.36 -47.29
C GLN A 34 -28.79 -13.37 -46.37
N ASP A 35 -28.29 -13.48 -45.16
CA ASP A 35 -29.01 -13.49 -43.90
C ASP A 35 -28.09 -14.07 -42.83
N LYS A 36 -27.48 -13.25 -42.03
CA LYS A 36 -26.99 -13.58 -40.69
C LYS A 36 -26.32 -12.37 -40.02
N MET A 37 -27.04 -11.29 -39.94
CA MET A 37 -26.88 -10.35 -38.86
C MET A 37 -27.65 -10.88 -37.67
N GLN A 38 -27.08 -11.84 -36.96
CA GLN A 38 -27.52 -12.22 -35.60
C GLN A 38 -26.53 -13.25 -35.05
N ALA A 39 -25.65 -12.83 -34.22
CA ALA A 39 -25.12 -13.46 -33.02
C ALA A 39 -23.80 -12.83 -32.64
N LEU A 40 -23.81 -11.56 -32.22
CA LEU A 40 -22.76 -11.13 -31.30
C LEU A 40 -22.93 -11.95 -30.04
N LYS A 41 -21.99 -12.86 -29.84
CA LYS A 41 -22.00 -13.77 -28.69
C LYS A 41 -22.03 -12.98 -27.39
N PRO A 42 -22.93 -13.28 -26.44
CA PRO A 42 -23.06 -12.56 -25.17
C PRO A 42 -21.82 -12.63 -24.26
N SER A 43 -20.82 -13.44 -24.64
CA SER A 43 -19.57 -13.60 -23.87
C SER A 43 -18.63 -12.39 -23.85
N LEU A 44 -18.70 -11.50 -24.86
CA LEU A 44 -17.87 -10.29 -24.88
C LEU A 44 -18.45 -9.17 -24.01
N LEU A 45 -19.75 -9.11 -23.86
CA LEU A 45 -20.43 -8.15 -22.98
C LEU A 45 -20.25 -8.49 -21.49
N ALA A 46 -20.14 -9.80 -21.15
CA ALA A 46 -19.89 -10.22 -19.78
C ALA A 46 -18.50 -9.87 -19.27
N CYS A 47 -17.46 -9.87 -20.14
CA CYS A 47 -16.10 -9.49 -19.74
C CYS A 47 -15.94 -7.97 -19.52
N LEU A 48 -16.72 -7.13 -20.23
CA LEU A 48 -16.68 -5.68 -19.99
C LEU A 48 -17.38 -5.28 -18.68
N ALA A 49 -18.35 -6.05 -18.20
CA ALA A 49 -19.08 -5.74 -16.98
C ALA A 49 -18.28 -6.03 -15.69
N LEU A 50 -17.31 -6.96 -15.73
CA LEU A 50 -16.46 -7.25 -14.56
C LEU A 50 -15.33 -6.23 -14.34
N ALA A 51 -14.90 -5.50 -15.37
CA ALA A 51 -13.86 -4.48 -15.25
C ALA A 51 -14.33 -3.18 -14.57
N ALA A 52 -15.64 -2.99 -14.42
CA ALA A 52 -16.22 -1.79 -13.81
C ALA A 52 -16.37 -1.84 -12.28
N ALA A 53 -15.98 -2.96 -11.63
CA ALA A 53 -16.16 -3.13 -10.18
C ALA A 53 -15.02 -2.54 -9.33
N ALA A 54 -13.91 -2.12 -9.93
CA ALA A 54 -12.90 -1.31 -9.24
C ALA A 54 -13.32 0.17 -9.33
N GLY A 55 -14.26 0.58 -8.49
CA GLY A 55 -14.64 1.98 -8.37
C GLY A 55 -13.43 2.84 -8.00
N PRO A 56 -13.30 4.08 -8.51
CA PRO A 56 -12.26 4.98 -8.07
C PRO A 56 -12.37 5.19 -6.56
N MET A 57 -11.24 5.10 -5.84
CA MET A 57 -11.18 5.44 -4.43
C MET A 57 -11.70 6.87 -4.26
N ARG A 58 -12.68 7.05 -3.39
CA ARG A 58 -13.34 8.34 -3.20
C ARG A 58 -12.42 9.29 -2.44
N ALA A 59 -12.51 10.58 -2.72
CA ALA A 59 -11.81 11.62 -1.96
C ALA A 59 -12.09 11.54 -0.45
N ASP A 60 -13.27 11.07 -0.06
CA ASP A 60 -13.68 10.85 1.32
C ASP A 60 -12.85 9.79 2.05
N ASP A 61 -12.35 8.75 1.33
CA ASP A 61 -11.52 7.71 1.94
C ASP A 61 -10.16 8.26 2.36
N PHE A 62 -9.57 9.14 1.57
CA PHE A 62 -8.31 9.81 1.94
C PHE A 62 -8.48 10.82 3.07
N ALA A 63 -9.63 11.52 3.12
CA ALA A 63 -9.96 12.41 4.23
C ALA A 63 -10.11 11.65 5.55
N PHE A 64 -10.66 10.43 5.50
CA PHE A 64 -10.75 9.56 6.67
C PHE A 64 -9.36 9.10 7.13
N GLY A 65 -8.53 8.58 6.24
CA GLY A 65 -7.15 8.17 6.55
C GLY A 65 -6.31 9.33 7.09
N ARG A 66 -6.48 10.55 6.54
CA ARG A 66 -5.81 11.76 7.04
C ARG A 66 -6.22 12.10 8.48
N ARG A 67 -7.50 12.03 8.80
CA ARG A 67 -7.96 12.28 10.20
C ARG A 67 -7.39 11.24 11.16
N LEU A 68 -7.33 9.98 10.75
CA LEU A 68 -6.70 8.94 11.58
C LEU A 68 -5.22 9.24 11.82
N PHE A 69 -4.49 9.61 10.77
CA PHE A 69 -3.07 9.94 10.83
C PHE A 69 -2.78 11.15 11.73
N LEU A 70 -3.60 12.21 11.65
CA LEU A 70 -3.39 13.45 12.42
C LEU A 70 -3.99 13.38 13.82
N ASP A 71 -5.22 12.88 13.96
CA ASP A 71 -6.02 13.11 15.15
C ASP A 71 -6.10 11.86 16.04
N LYS A 72 -6.54 10.70 15.51
CA LYS A 72 -6.79 9.51 16.33
C LYS A 72 -5.52 8.78 16.71
N ALA A 73 -4.71 8.42 15.72
CA ALA A 73 -3.47 7.67 15.93
C ALA A 73 -2.26 8.59 16.18
N GLN A 74 -2.42 9.90 15.93
CA GLN A 74 -1.40 10.93 16.16
C GLN A 74 -0.04 10.58 15.54
N CYS A 75 -0.05 9.96 14.36
CA CYS A 75 1.18 9.59 13.65
C CYS A 75 2.06 10.81 13.35
N SER A 76 1.40 11.96 13.09
CA SER A 76 2.06 13.25 12.86
C SER A 76 2.91 13.70 14.04
N TYR A 77 2.62 13.28 15.27
CA TYR A 77 3.41 13.61 16.45
C TYR A 77 4.89 13.22 16.27
N CYS A 78 5.15 12.04 15.71
CA CYS A 78 6.50 11.56 15.43
C CYS A 78 6.92 11.78 13.97
N HIS A 79 5.99 11.58 13.01
CA HIS A 79 6.32 11.61 11.59
C HIS A 79 6.16 12.99 10.92
N GLY A 80 5.70 14.00 11.66
CA GLY A 80 5.37 15.31 11.11
C GLY A 80 4.03 15.31 10.36
N TRP A 81 3.40 16.48 10.26
CA TRP A 81 2.11 16.63 9.57
C TRP A 81 2.17 16.26 8.09
N ALA A 82 3.32 16.48 7.46
CA ALA A 82 3.60 16.15 6.05
C ALA A 82 4.23 14.78 5.87
N GLY A 83 4.51 14.04 6.95
CA GLY A 83 5.20 12.76 6.93
C GLY A 83 6.70 12.86 6.66
N ASP A 84 7.33 13.99 6.91
CA ASP A 84 8.76 14.27 6.66
C ASP A 84 9.70 13.68 7.72
N GLY A 85 9.13 13.15 8.82
CA GLY A 85 9.88 12.57 9.93
C GLY A 85 10.38 13.58 10.95
N ALA A 86 10.12 14.87 10.77
CA ALA A 86 10.59 15.90 11.70
C ALA A 86 9.86 15.83 13.07
N GLY A 87 8.61 15.39 13.06
CA GLY A 87 7.79 15.29 14.25
C GLY A 87 7.42 16.65 14.84
N GLU A 88 6.79 16.60 16.00
CA GLU A 88 6.52 17.78 16.80
C GLU A 88 7.65 18.04 17.82
N PRO A 89 7.83 19.29 18.30
CA PRO A 89 8.93 19.62 19.21
C PRO A 89 8.98 18.78 20.50
N GLN A 90 7.84 18.23 20.93
CA GLN A 90 7.74 17.39 22.12
C GLN A 90 7.86 15.88 21.83
N SER A 91 8.02 15.51 20.57
CA SER A 91 8.21 14.10 20.20
C SER A 91 9.55 13.56 20.68
N ASN A 92 9.67 12.23 20.74
CA ASN A 92 10.89 11.53 21.17
C ASN A 92 12.05 11.62 20.16
N GLY A 93 12.00 12.55 19.22
CA GLY A 93 12.99 12.75 18.17
C GLY A 93 12.48 12.36 16.78
N ALA A 94 13.37 12.44 15.80
CA ALA A 94 13.04 12.19 14.41
C ALA A 94 12.57 10.74 14.17
N ALA A 95 11.47 10.60 13.43
CA ALA A 95 10.97 9.33 12.94
C ALA A 95 11.38 9.10 11.48
N ALA A 96 10.98 7.96 10.90
CA ALA A 96 11.21 7.70 9.49
C ALA A 96 10.49 8.74 8.62
N ASN A 97 11.18 9.26 7.60
CA ASN A 97 10.57 10.10 6.59
C ASN A 97 9.69 9.24 5.68
N LEU A 98 8.37 9.39 5.83
CA LEU A 98 7.39 8.63 5.08
C LEU A 98 7.30 9.06 3.61
N ARG A 99 7.72 10.29 3.28
CA ARG A 99 7.64 10.85 1.93
C ARG A 99 8.52 10.12 0.93
N ILE A 100 9.60 9.52 1.41
CA ILE A 100 10.59 8.79 0.59
C ILE A 100 10.68 7.31 0.94
N THR A 101 9.77 6.78 1.76
CA THR A 101 9.78 5.36 2.10
C THR A 101 9.50 4.50 0.87
N PRO A 102 10.22 3.37 0.68
CA PRO A 102 9.95 2.43 -0.40
C PRO A 102 8.84 1.42 -0.07
N LEU A 103 8.24 1.52 1.12
CA LEU A 103 7.27 0.54 1.59
C LEU A 103 6.02 0.52 0.70
N LYS A 104 5.57 -0.69 0.40
CA LYS A 104 4.33 -0.95 -0.33
C LYS A 104 3.15 -1.06 0.66
N ARG A 105 1.93 -1.11 0.12
CA ARG A 105 0.69 -1.14 0.89
C ARG A 105 0.70 -2.18 2.01
N ASP A 106 1.01 -3.42 1.69
CA ASP A 106 0.97 -4.52 2.66
C ASP A 106 2.03 -4.34 3.77
N GLN A 107 3.21 -3.84 3.41
CA GLN A 107 4.26 -3.51 4.36
C GLN A 107 3.87 -2.33 5.27
N LEU A 108 3.18 -1.31 4.74
CA LEU A 108 2.65 -0.21 5.54
C LEU A 108 1.60 -0.72 6.54
N ILE A 109 0.67 -1.58 6.08
CA ILE A 109 -0.34 -2.19 6.93
C ILE A 109 0.34 -2.99 8.04
N GLU A 110 1.34 -3.81 7.73
CA GLU A 110 2.09 -4.59 8.72
C GLU A 110 2.79 -3.69 9.74
N VAL A 111 3.54 -2.67 9.28
CA VAL A 111 4.24 -1.74 10.19
C VAL A 111 3.29 -0.93 11.05
N ILE A 112 2.15 -0.48 10.52
CA ILE A 112 1.15 0.25 11.31
C ILE A 112 0.49 -0.69 12.33
N SER A 113 0.13 -1.90 11.91
CA SER A 113 -0.48 -2.89 12.81
C SER A 113 0.46 -3.30 13.92
N CYS A 114 1.70 -3.62 13.57
CA CYS A 114 2.65 -4.32 14.43
C CYS A 114 3.67 -3.41 15.10
N GLY A 115 3.80 -2.16 14.67
CA GLY A 115 4.90 -1.30 15.10
C GLY A 115 6.26 -1.83 14.63
N VAL A 116 7.34 -1.40 15.27
CA VAL A 116 8.70 -1.85 14.95
C VAL A 116 9.39 -2.33 16.23
N PRO A 117 9.61 -3.65 16.40
CA PRO A 117 10.25 -4.21 17.59
C PRO A 117 11.57 -3.52 17.95
N GLY A 118 11.76 -3.20 19.21
CA GLY A 118 12.94 -2.50 19.73
C GLY A 118 13.08 -1.05 19.29
N LYS A 119 12.02 -0.45 18.71
CA LYS A 119 11.97 0.98 18.31
C LYS A 119 10.79 1.70 18.96
N ALA A 120 10.77 3.03 18.82
CA ALA A 120 9.71 3.87 19.36
C ALA A 120 8.40 3.82 18.56
N MET A 121 8.38 3.22 17.36
CA MET A 121 7.15 3.04 16.58
C MET A 121 6.22 2.05 17.26
N PRO A 122 5.05 2.49 17.79
CA PRO A 122 4.13 1.62 18.51
C PRO A 122 3.33 0.74 17.56
N HIS A 123 2.69 -0.30 18.08
CA HIS A 123 1.68 -1.05 17.33
C HIS A 123 0.29 -0.45 17.55
N PHE A 124 -0.57 -0.46 16.53
CA PHE A 124 -1.92 0.09 16.60
C PHE A 124 -3.02 -0.98 16.56
N ASP A 125 -2.70 -2.21 16.15
CA ASP A 125 -3.60 -3.35 16.29
C ASP A 125 -3.54 -3.87 17.74
N GLU A 126 -4.65 -3.83 18.45
CA GLU A 126 -4.78 -4.31 19.82
C GLU A 126 -4.37 -5.79 19.98
N GLN A 127 -4.50 -6.56 18.89
CA GLN A 127 -4.19 -7.99 18.89
C GLN A 127 -2.78 -8.31 18.35
N ALA A 128 -1.94 -7.31 18.12
CA ALA A 128 -0.69 -7.45 17.37
C ALA A 128 0.20 -8.63 17.81
N TYR A 129 0.46 -8.75 19.09
CA TYR A 129 1.40 -9.73 19.64
C TYR A 129 0.75 -10.80 20.52
N THR A 130 -0.59 -10.93 20.47
CA THR A 130 -1.32 -12.00 21.16
C THR A 130 -1.11 -13.37 20.52
N ASP A 131 -0.73 -13.38 19.26
CA ASP A 131 -0.34 -14.55 18.47
C ASP A 131 0.85 -14.17 17.54
N LYS A 132 1.19 -15.03 16.59
CA LYS A 132 2.33 -14.82 15.67
C LYS A 132 2.00 -14.01 14.41
N ARG A 133 0.93 -13.20 14.41
CA ARG A 133 0.53 -12.38 13.26
C ARG A 133 1.52 -11.27 12.93
N CYS A 134 2.26 -10.79 13.93
CA CYS A 134 3.25 -9.74 13.77
C CYS A 134 4.65 -10.33 13.73
N TYR A 135 5.27 -10.30 12.58
CA TYR A 135 6.64 -10.78 12.33
C TYR A 135 6.90 -12.23 12.78
N GLY A 136 5.85 -13.03 12.95
CA GLY A 136 5.97 -14.43 13.38
C GLY A 136 6.34 -14.64 14.85
N VAL A 137 6.25 -13.61 15.68
CA VAL A 137 6.63 -13.64 17.11
C VAL A 137 5.49 -13.15 18.01
N THR A 138 5.55 -13.54 19.28
CA THR A 138 4.62 -13.12 20.33
C THR A 138 5.26 -12.12 21.27
N GLU A 139 4.46 -11.47 22.12
CA GLU A 139 4.95 -10.58 23.18
C GLU A 139 5.92 -11.30 24.13
N ALA A 140 5.63 -12.55 24.48
CA ALA A 140 6.48 -13.35 25.36
C ALA A 140 7.88 -13.62 24.76
N GLU A 141 7.96 -13.75 23.42
CA GLU A 141 9.22 -13.95 22.71
C GLU A 141 10.01 -12.65 22.55
N LEU A 142 9.34 -11.50 22.38
CA LEU A 142 9.97 -10.18 22.25
C LEU A 142 10.36 -9.56 23.60
N GLY A 143 9.60 -9.81 24.65
CA GLY A 143 9.81 -9.21 25.96
C GLY A 143 9.82 -7.67 25.91
N ARG A 144 10.93 -7.06 26.34
CA ARG A 144 11.08 -5.59 26.38
C ARG A 144 11.09 -4.91 25.00
N ASP A 145 11.35 -5.65 23.94
CA ASP A 145 11.41 -5.14 22.59
C ASP A 145 10.02 -5.09 21.91
N THR A 146 8.98 -5.53 22.61
CA THR A 146 7.60 -5.41 22.15
C THR A 146 7.25 -3.93 21.98
N PRO A 147 6.78 -3.50 20.80
CA PRO A 147 6.30 -2.13 20.60
C PRO A 147 5.16 -1.81 21.57
N ALA A 148 5.13 -0.59 22.08
CA ALA A 148 4.07 -0.15 22.97
C ALA A 148 2.71 -0.08 22.26
N LEU A 149 1.62 -0.27 23.02
CA LEU A 149 0.26 0.03 22.56
C LEU A 149 -0.12 1.42 23.07
N PRO A 150 -0.36 2.42 22.19
CA PRO A 150 -0.70 3.76 22.64
C PRO A 150 -2.09 3.77 23.28
N PRO A 151 -2.25 4.26 24.51
CA PRO A 151 -3.55 4.30 25.17
C PRO A 151 -4.58 5.09 24.37
N GLY A 152 -5.74 4.48 24.08
CA GLY A 152 -6.85 5.14 23.40
C GLY A 152 -6.65 5.40 21.90
N SER A 153 -5.55 4.93 21.30
CA SER A 153 -5.22 5.19 19.90
C SER A 153 -5.21 3.93 19.05
N THR A 154 -5.80 2.83 19.51
CA THR A 154 -5.90 1.58 18.74
C THR A 154 -6.71 1.78 17.46
N LEU A 155 -6.29 1.08 16.42
CA LEU A 155 -6.94 1.10 15.11
C LEU A 155 -7.46 -0.30 14.76
N ASN A 156 -8.67 -0.36 14.26
CA ASN A 156 -9.18 -1.58 13.64
C ASN A 156 -8.61 -1.75 12.22
N LYS A 157 -8.80 -2.93 11.63
CA LYS A 157 -8.28 -3.27 10.30
C LYS A 157 -8.61 -2.22 9.23
N ARG A 158 -9.87 -1.75 9.16
CA ARG A 158 -10.30 -0.74 8.18
C ARG A 158 -9.59 0.60 8.39
N GLU A 159 -9.36 0.97 9.63
CA GLU A 159 -8.66 2.21 9.98
C GLU A 159 -7.17 2.12 9.60
N ILE A 160 -6.53 1.00 9.86
CA ILE A 160 -5.14 0.74 9.45
C ILE A 160 -5.00 0.81 7.93
N GLU A 161 -5.88 0.14 7.20
CA GLU A 161 -5.93 0.19 5.74
C GLU A 161 -6.14 1.62 5.22
N ALA A 162 -7.04 2.39 5.84
CA ALA A 162 -7.30 3.78 5.45
C ALA A 162 -6.09 4.69 5.66
N VAL A 163 -5.32 4.50 6.74
CA VAL A 163 -4.06 5.22 6.97
C VAL A 163 -3.03 4.84 5.90
N ALA A 164 -2.85 3.55 5.61
CA ALA A 164 -1.93 3.10 4.58
C ALA A 164 -2.27 3.66 3.20
N ASP A 165 -3.55 3.66 2.83
CA ASP A 165 -4.04 4.18 1.55
C ASP A 165 -3.88 5.71 1.45
N TYR A 166 -4.12 6.44 2.54
CA TYR A 166 -3.82 7.86 2.63
C TYR A 166 -2.32 8.14 2.43
N LEU A 167 -1.45 7.41 3.11
CA LEU A 167 -0.01 7.58 2.98
C LEU A 167 0.45 7.35 1.53
N LEU A 168 0.00 6.29 0.87
CA LEU A 168 0.34 5.98 -0.52
C LEU A 168 -0.14 7.05 -1.49
N ALA A 169 -1.35 7.57 -1.28
CA ALA A 169 -1.95 8.51 -2.22
C ALA A 169 -1.47 9.96 -2.02
N LYS A 170 -1.11 10.35 -0.79
CA LYS A 170 -0.94 11.74 -0.41
C LYS A 170 0.42 12.11 0.19
N VAL A 171 1.19 11.13 0.65
CA VAL A 171 2.46 11.38 1.36
C VAL A 171 3.65 10.77 0.62
N ILE A 172 3.58 9.50 0.31
CA ILE A 172 4.70 8.77 -0.32
C ILE A 172 4.94 9.25 -1.74
N GLY A 173 6.21 9.40 -2.12
CA GLY A 173 6.60 9.87 -3.45
C GLY A 173 6.66 11.37 -3.63
N ARG A 174 6.39 12.15 -2.56
CA ARG A 174 6.43 13.62 -2.63
C ARG A 174 7.82 14.24 -2.47
N GLY A 175 8.86 13.41 -2.33
CA GLY A 175 10.23 13.90 -2.12
C GLY A 175 10.49 14.43 -0.72
N VAL A 176 11.70 14.91 -0.48
CA VAL A 176 12.17 15.32 0.86
C VAL A 176 11.60 16.67 1.27
N GLU A 177 11.53 17.61 0.32
CA GLU A 177 11.12 18.99 0.60
C GLU A 177 9.60 19.12 0.65
N ILE A 178 9.13 19.88 1.65
CA ILE A 178 7.74 20.29 1.76
C ILE A 178 7.58 21.61 1.03
N THR A 179 6.58 21.71 0.15
CA THR A 179 6.29 22.95 -0.57
C THR A 179 5.25 23.79 0.14
N ARG A 180 5.23 25.10 -0.18
CA ARG A 180 4.18 26.00 0.30
C ARG A 180 2.79 25.53 -0.11
N ALA A 181 2.64 25.04 -1.35
CA ALA A 181 1.36 24.54 -1.84
C ALA A 181 0.86 23.33 -1.03
N GLU A 182 1.73 22.40 -0.63
CA GLU A 182 1.35 21.29 0.24
C GLU A 182 0.92 21.75 1.63
N CYS A 183 1.61 22.74 2.17
CA CYS A 183 1.24 23.34 3.45
C CYS A 183 -0.12 24.04 3.37
N GLU A 184 -0.37 24.80 2.30
CA GLU A 184 -1.65 25.49 2.08
C GLU A 184 -2.80 24.51 1.80
N GLU A 185 -2.54 23.37 1.16
CA GLU A 185 -3.50 22.27 1.04
C GLU A 185 -3.88 21.70 2.40
N ALA A 186 -2.92 21.62 3.31
CA ALA A 186 -3.13 21.05 4.66
C ALA A 186 -3.83 22.00 5.63
N TYR A 187 -3.48 23.28 5.60
CA TYR A 187 -3.88 24.27 6.61
C TYR A 187 -4.75 25.41 6.07
N GLY A 188 -5.05 25.40 4.78
CA GLY A 188 -5.81 26.45 4.08
C GLY A 188 -4.92 27.48 3.39
N GLY A 189 -5.41 27.99 2.25
CA GLY A 189 -4.69 28.97 1.44
C GLY A 189 -4.37 30.25 2.24
N GLY A 190 -3.13 30.72 2.12
CA GLY A 190 -2.65 31.91 2.79
C GLY A 190 -2.33 31.75 4.27
N ALA A 191 -2.29 30.51 4.79
CA ALA A 191 -1.86 30.25 6.17
C ALA A 191 -0.42 30.77 6.38
N ARG A 192 -0.22 31.68 7.36
CA ARG A 192 1.06 32.35 7.59
C ARG A 192 2.22 31.40 7.84
N MET A 193 1.95 30.26 8.49
CA MET A 193 2.94 29.23 8.74
C MET A 193 3.51 28.65 7.44
N CYS A 194 2.76 28.67 6.34
CA CYS A 194 3.17 28.13 5.06
C CYS A 194 4.21 29.02 4.34
N ASN A 195 4.40 30.27 4.80
CA ASN A 195 5.42 31.17 4.21
C ASN A 195 6.86 30.72 4.47
N HIS A 196 7.09 29.81 5.40
CA HIS A 196 8.42 29.23 5.67
C HIS A 196 8.83 28.17 4.63
N TYR A 197 7.87 27.66 3.88
CA TYR A 197 8.14 26.65 2.87
C TYR A 197 8.41 27.25 1.48
N PRO A 198 9.26 26.66 0.65
CA PRO A 198 9.54 27.14 -0.69
C PRO A 198 8.27 27.08 -1.56
N ALA A 199 8.15 28.02 -2.50
CA ALA A 199 7.01 28.06 -3.42
C ALA A 199 7.00 26.86 -4.39
N LYS A 200 8.21 26.35 -4.71
CA LYS A 200 8.42 25.15 -5.54
C LYS A 200 9.57 24.33 -4.94
N PRO A 201 9.56 22.99 -5.16
CA PRO A 201 10.68 22.15 -4.75
C PRO A 201 11.93 22.48 -5.56
#